data_c93e718f52fe9d742c752559209133f5
#
_entry.id   c93e718f52fe9d742c752559209133f5
#
_cell.length_a   1.000
_cell.length_b   1.000
_cell.length_c   1.000
_cell.angle_alpha   90.00
_cell.angle_beta   90.00
_cell.angle_gamma   90.00
#
_symmetry.space_group_name_H-M   'P 1'
#
loop_
_entity.id
_entity.type
_entity.pdbx_description
1 polymer ?
#
loop_
_entity_poly.entity_id
_entity_poly.type
_entity_poly.pdbx_seq_one_letter_code
_entity_poly.pdbx_strand_id
1 'polypeptide(L)'
;MREKFYAALSHPEIEGIAIATRPDCLDDDVLELLSEINKEHFMWVELGLQSIHNATLDSMNIGYQLSDYDRAVCELRKRGIKTVVHLILGLPGETQDDMLSSLDYVCSSSIFGIKLHLMNIVRSSPLYQEMPDYVSFNSIEEYVDLVIRMIERIPPHVTIHRLTGDVPRMLLVSPEWSYKKRTILNSINNGLRARDTYQGAKFAKKTNNQNQTG
;
A
#
# COMPACT_ATOMS: atom_id res chain seq x y z
N MET A 1 -24.61 3.89 3.25
CA MET A 1 -23.47 2.97 3.20
C MET A 1 -23.91 1.54 3.50
N ARG A 2 -24.55 1.25 4.62
CA ARG A 2 -25.08 -0.07 5.07
C ARG A 2 -25.82 -0.82 3.94
N GLU A 3 -26.86 -0.23 3.36
CA GLU A 3 -27.65 -0.84 2.29
C GLU A 3 -26.82 -1.34 1.11
N LYS A 4 -25.80 -0.56 0.70
CA LYS A 4 -24.91 -0.91 -0.44
C LYS A 4 -24.04 -2.12 -0.11
N PHE A 5 -23.50 -2.21 1.11
CA PHE A 5 -22.65 -3.32 1.51
C PHE A 5 -23.46 -4.62 1.64
N TYR A 6 -24.63 -4.56 2.31
CA TYR A 6 -25.47 -5.74 2.43
C TYR A 6 -26.09 -6.16 1.09
N ALA A 7 -26.42 -5.22 0.19
CA ALA A 7 -26.86 -5.55 -1.16
C ALA A 7 -25.79 -6.30 -1.96
N ALA A 8 -24.51 -5.91 -1.82
CA ALA A 8 -23.42 -6.65 -2.44
C ALA A 8 -23.26 -8.05 -1.82
N LEU A 9 -23.33 -8.16 -0.51
CA LEU A 9 -23.15 -9.42 0.23
C LEU A 9 -24.35 -10.38 0.12
N SER A 10 -25.53 -9.88 -0.30
CA SER A 10 -26.71 -10.72 -0.46
C SER A 10 -26.67 -11.67 -1.66
N HIS A 11 -25.73 -11.48 -2.59
CA HIS A 11 -25.58 -12.37 -3.74
C HIS A 11 -24.92 -13.69 -3.32
N PRO A 12 -25.49 -14.86 -3.64
CA PRO A 12 -25.06 -16.16 -3.10
C PRO A 12 -23.63 -16.58 -3.51
N GLU A 13 -23.06 -15.98 -4.55
CA GLU A 13 -21.68 -16.26 -5.00
C GLU A 13 -20.64 -15.31 -4.37
N ILE A 14 -21.07 -14.34 -3.56
CA ILE A 14 -20.15 -13.40 -2.89
C ILE A 14 -19.81 -13.92 -1.49
N GLU A 15 -18.56 -14.32 -1.31
CA GLU A 15 -18.06 -14.83 -0.03
C GLU A 15 -17.57 -13.73 0.92
N GLY A 16 -17.28 -12.54 0.41
CA GLY A 16 -16.77 -11.44 1.23
C GLY A 16 -16.63 -10.12 0.49
N ILE A 17 -16.17 -9.12 1.21
CA ILE A 17 -16.06 -7.75 0.70
C ILE A 17 -14.71 -7.11 1.06
N ALA A 18 -14.12 -6.38 0.12
CA ALA A 18 -12.99 -5.49 0.35
C ALA A 18 -13.47 -4.04 0.29
N ILE A 19 -13.21 -3.27 1.34
CA ILE A 19 -13.66 -1.88 1.45
C ILE A 19 -12.45 -0.96 1.49
N ALA A 20 -12.27 -0.16 0.43
CA ALA A 20 -11.22 0.83 0.38
C ALA A 20 -11.69 2.17 0.98
N THR A 21 -10.88 2.75 1.85
CA THR A 21 -11.20 4.02 2.50
C THR A 21 -9.94 4.81 2.88
N ARG A 22 -10.15 6.07 3.26
CA ARG A 22 -9.12 6.92 3.88
C ARG A 22 -9.10 6.69 5.39
N PRO A 23 -7.96 6.88 6.07
CA PRO A 23 -7.88 6.73 7.53
C PRO A 23 -8.81 7.66 8.31
N ASP A 24 -8.99 8.89 7.84
CA ASP A 24 -9.84 9.92 8.46
C ASP A 24 -11.35 9.71 8.26
N CYS A 25 -11.74 8.75 7.42
CA CYS A 25 -13.15 8.40 7.14
C CYS A 25 -13.70 7.26 8.02
N LEU A 26 -12.96 6.82 9.04
CA LEU A 26 -13.36 5.77 9.97
C LEU A 26 -13.82 6.38 11.30
N ASP A 27 -15.04 6.94 11.29
CA ASP A 27 -15.76 7.33 12.49
C ASP A 27 -16.38 6.13 13.21
N ASP A 28 -16.94 6.35 14.39
CA ASP A 28 -17.49 5.27 15.23
C ASP A 28 -18.64 4.54 14.55
N ASP A 29 -19.52 5.24 13.84
CA ASP A 29 -20.67 4.64 13.13
C ASP A 29 -20.19 3.72 11.99
N VAL A 30 -19.14 4.15 11.25
CA VAL A 30 -18.54 3.34 10.20
C VAL A 30 -17.85 2.11 10.81
N LEU A 31 -17.07 2.29 11.87
CA LEU A 31 -16.38 1.20 12.56
C LEU A 31 -17.36 0.16 13.14
N GLU A 32 -18.51 0.60 13.66
CA GLU A 32 -19.56 -0.31 14.14
C GLU A 32 -20.15 -1.12 12.98
N LEU A 33 -20.53 -0.47 11.88
CA LEU A 33 -21.01 -1.16 10.67
C LEU A 33 -20.00 -2.20 10.15
N LEU A 34 -18.72 -1.83 10.08
CA LEU A 34 -17.66 -2.75 9.65
C LEU A 34 -17.51 -3.94 10.61
N SER A 35 -17.66 -3.69 11.92
CA SER A 35 -17.63 -4.75 12.93
C SER A 35 -18.78 -5.74 12.78
N GLU A 36 -20.00 -5.26 12.47
CA GLU A 36 -21.15 -6.12 12.18
C GLU A 36 -20.89 -7.02 10.97
N ILE A 37 -20.45 -6.41 9.86
CA ILE A 37 -20.14 -7.17 8.63
C ILE A 37 -19.04 -8.22 8.88
N ASN A 38 -17.98 -7.84 9.63
CA ASN A 38 -16.86 -8.74 9.91
C ASN A 38 -17.23 -9.97 10.77
N LYS A 39 -18.33 -9.92 11.51
CA LYS A 39 -18.85 -11.08 12.28
C LYS A 39 -19.54 -12.11 11.39
N GLU A 40 -20.13 -11.69 10.30
CA GLU A 40 -20.99 -12.50 9.45
C GLU A 40 -20.33 -12.90 8.13
N HIS A 41 -19.39 -12.08 7.64
CA HIS A 41 -18.77 -12.21 6.33
C HIS A 41 -17.25 -12.05 6.37
N PHE A 42 -16.57 -12.70 5.44
CA PHE A 42 -15.15 -12.45 5.23
C PHE A 42 -14.94 -11.05 4.68
N MET A 43 -14.11 -10.24 5.35
CA MET A 43 -13.83 -8.89 4.89
C MET A 43 -12.42 -8.42 5.25
N TRP A 44 -11.97 -7.39 4.55
CA TRP A 44 -10.86 -6.54 4.96
C TRP A 44 -11.08 -5.09 4.57
N VAL A 45 -10.41 -4.20 5.28
CA VAL A 45 -10.39 -2.77 4.97
C VAL A 45 -9.07 -2.43 4.28
N GLU A 46 -9.13 -1.74 3.16
CA GLU A 46 -7.98 -1.21 2.44
C GLU A 46 -7.77 0.26 2.84
N LEU A 47 -6.70 0.54 3.58
CA LEU A 47 -6.35 1.88 4.04
C LEU A 47 -5.33 2.53 3.12
N GLY A 48 -5.69 3.68 2.56
CA GLY A 48 -4.77 4.53 1.84
C GLY A 48 -3.89 5.32 2.80
N LEU A 49 -2.71 4.82 3.16
CA LEU A 49 -1.72 5.60 3.92
C LEU A 49 -0.87 6.48 3.00
N GLN A 50 -0.46 5.94 1.89
CA GLN A 50 0.40 6.52 0.85
C GLN A 50 1.86 6.70 1.30
N SER A 51 2.14 7.41 2.37
CA SER A 51 3.43 7.67 3.00
C SER A 51 3.28 7.87 4.50
N ILE A 52 4.35 7.69 5.28
CA ILE A 52 4.39 8.07 6.71
C ILE A 52 4.87 9.50 6.94
N HIS A 53 5.38 10.16 5.90
CA HIS A 53 5.97 11.48 6.00
C HIS A 53 4.90 12.57 5.85
N ASN A 54 4.53 13.23 6.96
CA ASN A 54 3.49 14.26 6.95
C ASN A 54 3.81 15.39 5.96
N ALA A 55 5.08 15.78 5.81
CA ALA A 55 5.49 16.78 4.82
C ALA A 55 5.13 16.35 3.38
N THR A 56 5.30 15.07 3.05
CA THR A 56 4.88 14.51 1.76
C THR A 56 3.34 14.51 1.64
N LEU A 57 2.64 14.07 2.68
CA LEU A 57 1.17 14.06 2.68
C LEU A 57 0.60 15.47 2.48
N ASP A 58 1.18 16.48 3.12
CA ASP A 58 0.80 17.89 2.99
C ASP A 58 1.09 18.42 1.59
N SER A 59 2.29 18.19 1.06
CA SER A 59 2.69 18.65 -0.27
C SER A 59 1.85 18.03 -1.39
N MET A 60 1.39 16.79 -1.19
CA MET A 60 0.52 16.06 -2.11
C MET A 60 -0.98 16.32 -1.87
N ASN A 61 -1.31 17.21 -0.93
CA ASN A 61 -2.68 17.56 -0.57
C ASN A 61 -3.55 16.33 -0.26
N ILE A 62 -2.99 15.36 0.48
CA ILE A 62 -3.67 14.10 0.81
C ILE A 62 -4.84 14.33 1.79
N GLY A 63 -4.73 15.35 2.67
CA GLY A 63 -5.82 15.82 3.53
C GLY A 63 -6.01 15.02 4.82
N TYR A 64 -5.06 14.17 5.21
CA TYR A 64 -4.96 13.52 6.53
C TYR A 64 -3.49 13.31 6.89
N GLN A 65 -3.22 12.97 8.15
CA GLN A 65 -1.88 12.82 8.71
C GLN A 65 -1.60 11.36 9.14
N LEU A 66 -0.35 11.04 9.44
CA LEU A 66 0.05 9.73 9.96
C LEU A 66 -0.74 9.34 11.22
N SER A 67 -1.05 10.30 12.09
CA SER A 67 -1.85 10.06 13.30
C SER A 67 -3.25 9.52 13.03
N ASP A 68 -3.87 9.91 11.91
CA ASP A 68 -5.18 9.38 11.50
C ASP A 68 -5.07 7.90 11.11
N TYR A 69 -3.97 7.54 10.42
CA TYR A 69 -3.67 6.15 10.10
C TYR A 69 -3.45 5.30 11.35
N ASP A 70 -2.66 5.80 12.31
CA ASP A 70 -2.38 5.07 13.55
C ASP A 70 -3.65 4.80 14.35
N ARG A 71 -4.53 5.81 14.46
CA ARG A 71 -5.85 5.66 15.06
C ARG A 71 -6.69 4.62 14.31
N ALA A 72 -6.78 4.72 13.00
CA ALA A 72 -7.56 3.83 12.15
C ALA A 72 -7.11 2.36 12.28
N VAL A 73 -5.82 2.08 12.17
CA VAL A 73 -5.26 0.72 12.31
C VAL A 73 -5.50 0.17 13.71
N CYS A 74 -5.33 1.00 14.75
CA CYS A 74 -5.61 0.61 16.13
C CYS A 74 -7.08 0.20 16.32
N GLU A 75 -8.01 0.99 15.81
CA GLU A 75 -9.45 0.72 15.93
C GLU A 75 -9.90 -0.51 15.12
N LEU A 76 -9.39 -0.69 13.90
CA LEU A 76 -9.65 -1.89 13.10
C LEU A 76 -9.11 -3.15 13.80
N ARG A 77 -7.89 -3.09 14.33
CA ARG A 77 -7.26 -4.19 15.08
C ARG A 77 -8.07 -4.58 16.32
N LYS A 78 -8.54 -3.61 17.14
CA LYS A 78 -9.39 -3.88 18.31
C LYS A 78 -10.65 -4.66 17.95
N ARG A 79 -11.16 -4.47 16.74
CA ARG A 79 -12.37 -5.12 16.21
C ARG A 79 -12.08 -6.41 15.43
N GLY A 80 -10.82 -6.85 15.38
CA GLY A 80 -10.41 -8.03 14.62
C GLY A 80 -10.58 -7.90 13.09
N ILE A 81 -10.67 -6.68 12.59
CA ILE A 81 -10.85 -6.41 11.15
C ILE A 81 -9.50 -6.45 10.45
N LYS A 82 -9.38 -7.26 9.41
CA LYS A 82 -8.18 -7.36 8.58
C LYS A 82 -7.92 -6.05 7.84
N THR A 83 -6.67 -5.59 7.84
CA THR A 83 -6.28 -4.33 7.21
C THR A 83 -5.24 -4.57 6.13
N VAL A 84 -5.48 -4.06 4.93
CA VAL A 84 -4.53 -3.99 3.81
C VAL A 84 -4.11 -2.53 3.64
N VAL A 85 -2.81 -2.26 3.68
CA VAL A 85 -2.29 -0.88 3.62
C VAL A 85 -1.76 -0.57 2.23
N HIS A 86 -2.08 0.62 1.72
CA HIS A 86 -1.58 1.12 0.45
C HIS A 86 -0.44 2.10 0.69
N LEU A 87 0.70 1.88 0.04
CA LEU A 87 1.81 2.80 -0.09
C LEU A 87 2.01 3.20 -1.54
N ILE A 88 2.37 4.45 -1.78
CA ILE A 88 2.75 4.95 -3.11
C ILE A 88 4.26 5.13 -3.13
N LEU A 89 4.92 4.53 -4.12
CA LEU A 89 6.35 4.61 -4.33
C LEU A 89 6.67 5.65 -5.40
N GLY A 90 7.61 6.54 -5.10
CA GLY A 90 8.02 7.63 -5.97
C GLY A 90 7.12 8.86 -5.83
N LEU A 91 6.69 9.22 -4.62
CA LEU A 91 6.08 10.50 -4.34
C LEU A 91 7.15 11.61 -4.42
N PRO A 92 6.79 12.82 -4.92
CA PRO A 92 7.73 13.94 -5.00
C PRO A 92 8.37 14.25 -3.65
N GLY A 93 9.69 14.40 -3.66
CA GLY A 93 10.48 14.72 -2.47
C GLY A 93 10.91 13.51 -1.63
N GLU A 94 10.39 12.31 -1.88
CA GLU A 94 10.81 11.10 -1.17
C GLU A 94 12.01 10.41 -1.82
N THR A 95 12.94 10.01 -0.97
CA THR A 95 14.07 9.13 -1.32
C THR A 95 13.66 7.66 -1.23
N GLN A 96 14.49 6.75 -1.73
CA GLN A 96 14.27 5.31 -1.54
C GLN A 96 14.29 4.91 -0.06
N ASP A 97 15.08 5.59 0.78
CA ASP A 97 15.13 5.32 2.22
C ASP A 97 13.84 5.78 2.93
N ASP A 98 13.22 6.87 2.49
CA ASP A 98 11.92 7.31 2.99
C ASP A 98 10.83 6.28 2.67
N MET A 99 10.81 5.76 1.43
CA MET A 99 9.88 4.70 1.01
C MET A 99 10.09 3.39 1.79
N LEU A 100 11.35 3.02 2.05
CA LEU A 100 11.68 1.86 2.88
C LEU A 100 11.29 2.06 4.35
N SER A 101 11.43 3.27 4.86
CA SER A 101 11.00 3.63 6.23
C SER A 101 9.48 3.53 6.35
N SER A 102 8.73 3.98 5.33
CA SER A 102 7.27 3.83 5.26
C SER A 102 6.86 2.36 5.27
N LEU A 103 7.55 1.49 4.52
CA LEU A 103 7.32 0.06 4.54
C LEU A 103 7.59 -0.55 5.92
N ASP A 104 8.76 -0.26 6.50
CA ASP A 104 9.18 -0.80 7.80
C ASP A 104 8.19 -0.39 8.90
N TYR A 105 7.68 0.86 8.87
CA TYR A 105 6.67 1.36 9.79
C TYR A 105 5.37 0.56 9.68
N VAL A 106 4.83 0.41 8.47
CA VAL A 106 3.60 -0.34 8.21
C VAL A 106 3.76 -1.80 8.61
N CYS A 107 4.89 -2.43 8.30
CA CYS A 107 5.18 -3.82 8.66
C CYS A 107 5.41 -4.05 10.17
N SER A 108 5.66 -2.98 10.95
CA SER A 108 5.71 -3.07 12.42
C SER A 108 4.33 -3.19 13.05
N SER A 109 3.27 -2.85 12.32
CA SER A 109 1.88 -2.99 12.72
C SER A 109 1.34 -4.37 12.34
N SER A 110 0.31 -4.84 13.04
CA SER A 110 -0.35 -6.13 12.73
C SER A 110 -1.30 -5.96 11.54
N ILE A 111 -0.75 -5.84 10.33
CA ILE A 111 -1.51 -5.75 9.09
C ILE A 111 -1.73 -7.13 8.46
N PHE A 112 -2.81 -7.29 7.73
CA PHE A 112 -3.13 -8.49 6.94
C PHE A 112 -2.40 -8.49 5.59
N GLY A 113 -2.32 -7.33 4.94
CA GLY A 113 -1.72 -7.23 3.63
C GLY A 113 -1.23 -5.84 3.27
N ILE A 114 -0.52 -5.77 2.14
CA ILE A 114 0.06 -4.54 1.63
C ILE A 114 -0.11 -4.43 0.12
N LYS A 115 -0.30 -3.20 -0.36
CA LYS A 115 -0.26 -2.83 -1.79
C LYS A 115 0.81 -1.77 -1.99
N LEU A 116 1.77 -2.07 -2.86
CA LEU A 116 2.77 -1.13 -3.32
C LEU A 116 2.33 -0.57 -4.68
N HIS A 117 2.07 0.73 -4.72
CA HIS A 117 1.65 1.42 -5.94
C HIS A 117 2.80 2.23 -6.51
N LEU A 118 3.10 2.05 -7.78
CA LEU A 118 3.97 2.97 -8.52
C LEU A 118 3.24 4.30 -8.73
N MET A 119 3.89 5.41 -8.37
CA MET A 119 3.38 6.74 -8.69
C MET A 119 3.35 6.94 -10.21
N ASN A 120 2.18 7.20 -10.73
CA ASN A 120 1.97 7.50 -12.15
C ASN A 120 1.45 8.93 -12.31
N ILE A 121 2.08 9.69 -13.18
CA ILE A 121 1.59 11.02 -13.57
C ILE A 121 0.60 10.85 -14.73
N VAL A 122 -0.59 11.36 -14.55
CA VAL A 122 -1.64 11.32 -15.58
C VAL A 122 -1.95 12.72 -16.09
N ARG A 123 -2.24 12.82 -17.38
CA ARG A 123 -2.42 14.08 -18.10
C ARG A 123 -3.43 15.05 -17.46
N SER A 124 -4.46 14.52 -16.82
CA SER A 124 -5.52 15.30 -16.19
C SER A 124 -5.29 15.59 -14.69
N SER A 125 -4.17 15.17 -14.11
CA SER A 125 -3.91 15.38 -12.68
C SER A 125 -3.42 16.81 -12.41
N PRO A 126 -3.76 17.38 -11.23
CA PRO A 126 -3.15 18.63 -10.76
C PRO A 126 -1.63 18.55 -10.72
N LEU A 127 -1.07 17.42 -10.28
CA LEU A 127 0.37 17.21 -10.21
C LEU A 127 1.06 17.37 -11.57
N TYR A 128 0.43 16.92 -12.67
CA TYR A 128 0.97 17.14 -14.01
C TYR A 128 1.02 18.63 -14.39
N GLN A 129 0.08 19.43 -13.89
CA GLN A 129 0.07 20.88 -14.15
C GLN A 129 1.15 21.60 -13.35
N GLU A 130 1.40 21.16 -12.13
CA GLU A 130 2.39 21.77 -11.23
C GLU A 130 3.82 21.29 -11.51
N MET A 131 3.97 20.02 -11.88
CA MET A 131 5.27 19.34 -12.09
C MET A 131 5.25 18.51 -13.38
N PRO A 132 5.16 19.15 -14.57
CA PRO A 132 4.98 18.43 -15.86
C PRO A 132 6.13 17.49 -16.20
N ASP A 133 7.33 17.80 -15.73
CA ASP A 133 8.56 17.02 -16.01
C ASP A 133 8.88 16.00 -14.91
N TYR A 134 7.98 15.82 -13.92
CA TYR A 134 8.24 14.88 -12.84
C TYR A 134 8.24 13.43 -13.30
N VAL A 135 9.29 12.69 -12.93
CA VAL A 135 9.46 11.26 -13.18
C VAL A 135 9.72 10.56 -11.86
N SER A 136 8.82 9.68 -11.44
CA SER A 136 8.93 8.95 -10.17
C SER A 136 10.12 7.98 -10.13
N PHE A 137 10.41 7.31 -11.26
CA PHE A 137 11.54 6.41 -11.45
C PHE A 137 12.02 6.50 -12.90
N ASN A 138 13.33 6.60 -13.10
CA ASN A 138 13.91 6.76 -14.43
C ASN A 138 13.85 5.47 -15.26
N SER A 139 13.86 4.32 -14.63
CA SER A 139 13.83 3.02 -15.34
C SER A 139 13.03 1.95 -14.60
N ILE A 140 12.68 0.88 -15.32
CA ILE A 140 12.07 -0.32 -14.75
C ILE A 140 13.02 -0.96 -13.72
N GLU A 141 14.31 -0.98 -14.00
CA GLU A 141 15.34 -1.60 -13.18
C GLU A 141 15.44 -0.92 -11.82
N GLU A 142 15.40 0.41 -11.78
CA GLU A 142 15.40 1.19 -10.53
C GLU A 142 14.20 0.86 -9.67
N TYR A 143 13.01 0.84 -10.25
CA TYR A 143 11.78 0.46 -9.55
C TYR A 143 11.80 -0.98 -9.06
N VAL A 144 12.22 -1.92 -9.91
CA VAL A 144 12.30 -3.35 -9.61
C VAL A 144 13.28 -3.60 -8.46
N ASP A 145 14.44 -2.91 -8.45
CA ASP A 145 15.41 -3.02 -7.36
C ASP A 145 14.79 -2.63 -6.01
N LEU A 146 14.14 -1.48 -5.97
CA LEU A 146 13.45 -1.02 -4.75
C LEU A 146 12.37 -2.01 -4.30
N VAL A 147 11.51 -2.48 -5.21
CA VAL A 147 10.43 -3.43 -4.88
C VAL A 147 10.99 -4.74 -4.35
N ILE A 148 12.09 -5.27 -4.90
CA ILE A 148 12.74 -6.48 -4.37
C ILE A 148 13.26 -6.23 -2.95
N ARG A 149 13.92 -5.09 -2.71
CA ARG A 149 14.38 -4.70 -1.36
C ARG A 149 13.23 -4.57 -0.36
N MET A 150 12.06 -4.14 -0.81
CA MET A 150 10.83 -4.10 -0.02
C MET A 150 10.29 -5.49 0.27
N ILE A 151 10.19 -6.36 -0.75
CA ILE A 151 9.73 -7.75 -0.59
C ILE A 151 10.58 -8.49 0.45
N GLU A 152 11.89 -8.33 0.42
CA GLU A 152 12.80 -8.91 1.40
C GLU A 152 12.51 -8.49 2.86
N ARG A 153 11.87 -7.33 3.07
CA ARG A 153 11.54 -6.76 4.39
C ARG A 153 10.10 -7.05 4.84
N ILE A 154 9.19 -7.33 3.88
CA ILE A 154 7.79 -7.64 4.21
C ILE A 154 7.72 -8.97 4.96
N PRO A 155 7.10 -9.01 6.17
CA PRO A 155 6.96 -10.25 6.94
C PRO A 155 6.30 -11.37 6.13
N PRO A 156 6.72 -12.64 6.28
CA PRO A 156 6.16 -13.76 5.50
C PRO A 156 4.65 -13.97 5.66
N HIS A 157 4.07 -13.53 6.78
CA HIS A 157 2.63 -13.63 7.06
C HIS A 157 1.79 -12.48 6.47
N VAL A 158 2.42 -11.44 5.95
CA VAL A 158 1.72 -10.31 5.31
C VAL A 158 1.51 -10.62 3.84
N THR A 159 0.26 -10.58 3.38
CA THR A 159 -0.07 -10.85 1.98
C THR A 159 0.26 -9.64 1.10
N ILE A 160 0.99 -9.86 0.01
CA ILE A 160 1.27 -8.82 -0.98
C ILE A 160 0.15 -8.85 -2.03
N HIS A 161 -0.72 -7.85 -1.99
CA HIS A 161 -1.87 -7.75 -2.89
C HIS A 161 -1.52 -7.08 -4.23
N ARG A 162 -0.49 -6.21 -4.24
CA ARG A 162 -0.09 -5.46 -5.44
C ARG A 162 1.37 -5.01 -5.35
N LEU A 163 2.06 -5.04 -6.49
CA LEU A 163 3.47 -4.65 -6.63
C LEU A 163 3.71 -3.54 -7.68
N THR A 164 2.66 -2.97 -8.28
CA THR A 164 2.78 -1.87 -9.25
C THR A 164 1.46 -1.14 -9.42
N GLY A 165 1.49 0.05 -10.02
CA GLY A 165 0.30 0.81 -10.39
C GLY A 165 -0.44 0.23 -11.60
N ASP A 166 -1.60 0.80 -11.90
CA ASP A 166 -2.41 0.45 -13.06
C ASP A 166 -3.08 1.72 -13.58
N VAL A 167 -2.65 2.19 -14.75
CA VAL A 167 -3.14 3.41 -15.38
C VAL A 167 -3.42 3.14 -16.86
N PRO A 168 -4.56 3.61 -17.41
CA PRO A 168 -4.82 3.54 -18.82
C PRO A 168 -3.72 4.25 -19.63
N ARG A 169 -3.13 3.57 -20.60
CA ARG A 169 -2.01 4.08 -21.40
C ARG A 169 -2.27 5.46 -22.02
N MET A 170 -3.51 5.71 -22.41
CA MET A 170 -3.91 6.99 -23.02
C MET A 170 -3.78 8.20 -22.08
N LEU A 171 -3.90 7.96 -20.76
CA LEU A 171 -3.82 9.00 -19.73
C LEU A 171 -2.42 9.14 -19.15
N LEU A 172 -1.58 8.10 -19.29
CA LEU A 172 -0.25 8.05 -18.69
C LEU A 172 0.68 9.08 -19.35
N VAL A 173 1.36 9.86 -18.52
CA VAL A 173 2.44 10.75 -18.92
C VAL A 173 3.78 10.16 -18.47
N SER A 174 3.92 9.82 -17.19
CA SER A 174 5.19 9.37 -16.58
C SER A 174 4.94 8.39 -15.44
N PRO A 175 5.87 7.43 -15.23
CA PRO A 175 6.91 7.00 -16.17
C PRO A 175 6.31 6.19 -17.34
N GLU A 176 6.73 6.47 -18.57
CA GLU A 176 6.14 5.87 -19.76
C GLU A 176 6.12 4.34 -19.77
N TRP A 177 7.12 3.72 -19.14
CA TRP A 177 7.24 2.25 -19.08
C TRP A 177 6.22 1.59 -18.15
N SER A 178 5.55 2.34 -17.27
CA SER A 178 4.68 1.76 -16.21
C SER A 178 3.46 0.99 -16.75
N TYR A 179 2.99 1.29 -17.99
CA TYR A 179 1.93 0.50 -18.60
C TYR A 179 2.34 -0.95 -18.91
N LYS A 180 3.66 -1.26 -18.94
CA LYS A 180 4.20 -2.60 -19.18
C LYS A 180 4.12 -3.51 -17.95
N LYS A 181 2.97 -3.55 -17.29
CA LYS A 181 2.75 -4.26 -16.02
C LYS A 181 3.31 -5.69 -15.99
N ARG A 182 3.07 -6.47 -17.07
CA ARG A 182 3.59 -7.84 -17.15
C ARG A 182 5.12 -7.88 -17.15
N THR A 183 5.77 -6.95 -17.84
CA THR A 183 7.24 -6.84 -17.86
C THR A 183 7.75 -6.54 -16.47
N ILE A 184 7.16 -5.58 -15.77
CA ILE A 184 7.54 -5.22 -14.39
C ILE A 184 7.45 -6.42 -13.45
N LEU A 185 6.31 -7.12 -13.45
CA LEU A 185 6.10 -8.30 -12.59
C LEU A 185 7.07 -9.44 -12.91
N ASN A 186 7.33 -9.69 -14.20
CA ASN A 186 8.32 -10.68 -14.63
C ASN A 186 9.74 -10.29 -14.20
N SER A 187 10.10 -8.99 -14.31
CA SER A 187 11.41 -8.50 -13.88
C SER A 187 11.60 -8.63 -12.37
N ILE A 188 10.55 -8.37 -11.57
CA ILE A 188 10.58 -8.60 -10.11
C ILE A 188 10.81 -10.08 -9.81
N ASN A 189 10.04 -10.99 -10.42
CA ASN A 189 10.18 -12.43 -10.21
C ASN A 189 11.58 -12.95 -10.63
N ASN A 190 12.08 -12.51 -11.78
CA ASN A 190 13.40 -12.87 -12.25
C ASN A 190 14.51 -12.31 -11.34
N GLY A 191 14.34 -11.09 -10.87
CA GLY A 191 15.26 -10.46 -9.93
C GLY A 191 15.32 -11.16 -8.58
N LEU A 192 14.19 -11.60 -8.03
CA LEU A 192 14.14 -12.41 -6.81
C LEU A 192 14.90 -13.74 -6.99
N ARG A 193 14.67 -14.43 -8.11
CA ARG A 193 15.38 -15.69 -8.44
C ARG A 193 16.89 -15.48 -8.63
N ALA A 194 17.28 -14.44 -9.36
CA ALA A 194 18.69 -14.14 -9.64
C ALA A 194 19.48 -13.75 -8.36
N ARG A 195 18.81 -13.18 -7.36
CA ARG A 195 19.38 -12.82 -6.06
C ARG A 195 19.25 -13.93 -5.02
N ASP A 196 18.65 -15.06 -5.38
CA ASP A 196 18.32 -16.17 -4.45
C ASP A 196 17.66 -15.65 -3.16
N THR A 197 16.61 -14.82 -3.34
CA THR A 197 15.94 -14.13 -2.23
C THR A 197 14.42 -14.27 -2.32
N TYR A 198 13.75 -13.98 -1.21
CA TYR A 198 12.31 -14.19 -1.07
C TYR A 198 11.69 -13.19 -0.07
N GLN A 199 10.36 -13.19 0.03
CA GLN A 199 9.63 -12.37 0.99
C GLN A 199 10.07 -12.68 2.42
N GLY A 200 10.49 -11.64 3.14
CA GLY A 200 10.91 -11.75 4.54
C GLY A 200 12.36 -12.22 4.74
N ALA A 201 13.14 -12.40 3.67
CA ALA A 201 14.54 -12.81 3.78
C ALA A 201 15.39 -11.90 4.71
N LYS A 202 15.03 -10.61 4.81
CA LYS A 202 15.69 -9.63 5.69
C LYS A 202 14.87 -9.28 6.94
N PHE A 203 13.63 -9.70 7.06
CA PHE A 203 12.77 -9.42 8.19
C PHE A 203 13.27 -10.08 9.48
N ALA A 204 13.59 -11.37 9.43
CA ALA A 204 14.07 -12.16 10.59
C ALA A 204 15.41 -11.65 11.15
N LYS A 205 16.26 -11.04 10.31
CA LYS A 205 17.54 -10.47 10.76
C LYS A 205 17.38 -9.21 11.63
N LYS A 206 16.33 -8.40 11.40
CA LYS A 206 16.02 -7.24 12.25
C LYS A 206 15.53 -7.66 13.66
N THR A 207 14.74 -8.73 13.75
CA THR A 207 14.18 -9.20 15.02
C THR A 207 15.28 -9.74 15.96
N ASN A 208 16.28 -10.43 15.42
CA ASN A 208 17.40 -10.96 16.21
C ASN A 208 18.35 -9.87 16.74
N ASN A 209 18.52 -8.74 16.03
CA ASN A 209 19.38 -7.66 16.51
C ASN A 209 18.71 -6.80 17.61
N GLN A 210 17.39 -6.75 17.69
CA GLN A 210 16.69 -6.07 18.78
C GLN A 210 16.69 -6.86 20.10
N ASN A 211 16.80 -8.20 20.03
CA ASN A 211 16.84 -9.05 21.22
C ASN A 211 18.26 -9.27 21.81
N GLN A 212 19.33 -8.76 21.13
CA GLN A 212 20.71 -8.86 21.64
C GLN A 212 21.22 -7.59 22.32
N THR A 213 20.43 -6.50 22.35
CA THR A 213 20.78 -5.22 23.00
C THR A 213 19.89 -4.87 24.18
N GLY A 214 19.26 -5.86 24.81
CA GLY A 214 18.49 -5.71 26.06
C GLY A 214 19.21 -6.32 27.26
#